data_236d9d3abc17027e688e8ba9625cf4e8
#
_entry.id   236d9d3abc17027e688e8ba9625cf4e8
#
_cell.length_a   1.000
_cell.length_b   1.000
_cell.length_c   1.000
_cell.angle_alpha   90.00
_cell.angle_beta   90.00
_cell.angle_gamma   90.00
#
_symmetry.space_group_name_H-M   'P 1'
#
loop_
_entity.id
_entity.type
_entity.pdbx_description
1 polymer ?
#
loop_
_entity_poly.entity_id
_entity_poly.type
_entity_poly.pdbx_seq_one_letter_code
_entity_poly.pdbx_strand_id
1 'polypeptide(L)'
;ATGYWPAKSGRDALDIKWEAATGPTTDDLVRQFRELAGKPGLPARSDGDANAAAQAATKIEATYEFPYLAHAPMEPLNAVVDLKADHCTVWCGTQFQTIDQLAIASTAGLKPEQVTLNTMTAGGGFGRRAVPTSDYLVEAVNIAKAMKQSGIDAPVKVIWSREDDIRGGYYRPLVVHRVVAGLDAGNTLRGWNHTIVGQSILKGTPFEKDMVKDGIDATTTEGIVDTPYRLPNLQVSVHH
;
A
#
# COMPACT_ATOMS: atom_id res chain seq x y z
N ALA A 1 -23.58 -19.10 5.57
CA ALA A 1 -23.69 -19.65 6.93
C ALA A 1 -24.23 -18.59 7.89
N THR A 2 -24.84 -19.00 8.99
CA THR A 2 -25.44 -18.09 9.98
C THR A 2 -24.47 -17.62 11.06
N GLY A 3 -23.19 -17.89 10.92
CA GLY A 3 -22.16 -17.47 11.86
C GLY A 3 -20.75 -17.71 11.31
N TYR A 4 -19.76 -17.13 12.00
CA TYR A 4 -18.34 -17.18 11.58
C TYR A 4 -17.80 -18.62 11.50
N TRP A 5 -17.97 -19.42 12.56
CA TRP A 5 -17.39 -20.77 12.60
C TRP A 5 -17.96 -21.72 11.55
N PRO A 6 -19.29 -21.77 11.33
CA PRO A 6 -19.84 -22.55 10.22
C PRO A 6 -19.34 -22.05 8.84
N ALA A 7 -19.20 -20.75 8.64
CA ALA A 7 -18.67 -20.20 7.40
C ALA A 7 -17.21 -20.61 7.20
N LYS A 8 -16.37 -20.49 8.25
CA LYS A 8 -14.97 -20.88 8.22
C LYS A 8 -14.82 -22.39 7.94
N SER A 9 -15.58 -23.23 8.62
CA SER A 9 -15.56 -24.68 8.41
C SER A 9 -15.96 -25.05 6.98
N GLY A 10 -16.96 -24.37 6.42
CA GLY A 10 -17.39 -24.58 5.03
C GLY A 10 -16.27 -24.16 4.05
N ARG A 11 -15.62 -23.02 4.28
CA ARG A 11 -14.48 -22.57 3.46
C ARG A 11 -13.30 -23.54 3.53
N ASP A 12 -12.96 -24.00 4.74
CA ASP A 12 -11.85 -24.91 4.97
C ASP A 12 -12.07 -26.31 4.35
N ALA A 13 -13.34 -26.68 4.09
CA ALA A 13 -13.72 -27.91 3.42
C ALA A 13 -13.66 -27.84 1.88
N LEU A 14 -13.42 -26.64 1.29
CA LEU A 14 -13.30 -26.48 -0.15
C LEU A 14 -11.97 -27.07 -0.64
N ASP A 15 -12.04 -27.87 -1.70
CA ASP A 15 -10.86 -28.32 -2.45
C ASP A 15 -10.50 -27.29 -3.53
N ILE A 16 -9.71 -26.27 -3.15
CA ILE A 16 -9.31 -25.20 -4.04
C ILE A 16 -7.95 -25.52 -4.65
N LYS A 17 -7.89 -25.58 -5.98
CA LYS A 17 -6.64 -25.69 -6.73
C LYS A 17 -6.16 -24.31 -7.12
N TRP A 18 -5.03 -23.92 -6.56
CA TRP A 18 -4.40 -22.63 -6.85
C TRP A 18 -3.40 -22.79 -7.99
N GLU A 19 -3.49 -21.90 -8.97
CA GLU A 19 -2.45 -21.71 -9.97
C GLU A 19 -1.46 -20.67 -9.43
N ALA A 20 -0.21 -21.07 -9.27
CA ALA A 20 0.82 -20.17 -8.77
C ALA A 20 1.20 -19.16 -9.84
N ALA A 21 1.18 -17.87 -9.49
CA ALA A 21 1.74 -16.83 -10.35
C ALA A 21 3.27 -16.99 -10.43
N THR A 22 3.81 -16.76 -11.63
CA THR A 22 5.27 -16.69 -11.84
C THR A 22 5.74 -15.25 -11.60
N GLY A 23 6.85 -15.09 -10.90
CA GLY A 23 7.41 -13.76 -10.62
C GLY A 23 8.74 -13.86 -9.87
N PRO A 24 9.41 -12.72 -9.66
CA PRO A 24 10.63 -12.68 -8.88
C PRO A 24 10.36 -13.06 -7.43
N THR A 25 11.31 -13.71 -6.79
CA THR A 25 11.28 -13.95 -5.35
C THR A 25 11.61 -12.67 -4.59
N THR A 26 11.33 -12.63 -3.28
CA THR A 26 11.74 -11.50 -2.42
C THR A 26 13.26 -11.30 -2.47
N ASP A 27 14.04 -12.37 -2.47
CA ASP A 27 15.51 -12.31 -2.53
C ASP A 27 15.99 -11.74 -3.87
N ASP A 28 15.32 -12.05 -4.99
CA ASP A 28 15.62 -11.47 -6.30
C ASP A 28 15.36 -9.96 -6.29
N LEU A 29 14.24 -9.52 -5.72
CA LEU A 29 13.90 -8.10 -5.60
C LEU A 29 14.88 -7.35 -4.69
N VAL A 30 15.22 -7.90 -3.53
CA VAL A 30 16.21 -7.30 -2.62
C VAL A 30 17.56 -7.13 -3.32
N ARG A 31 18.03 -8.17 -4.02
CA ARG A 31 19.27 -8.09 -4.80
C ARG A 31 19.21 -6.97 -5.84
N GLN A 32 18.15 -6.94 -6.64
CA GLN A 32 17.94 -5.92 -7.67
C GLN A 32 17.90 -4.51 -7.06
N PHE A 33 17.20 -4.33 -5.94
CA PHE A 33 17.06 -3.03 -5.30
C PHE A 33 18.39 -2.53 -4.71
N ARG A 34 19.19 -3.42 -4.14
CA ARG A 34 20.56 -3.11 -3.70
C ARG A 34 21.44 -2.64 -4.86
N GLU A 35 21.36 -3.31 -5.99
CA GLU A 35 22.10 -2.91 -7.20
C GLU A 35 21.67 -1.54 -7.71
N LEU A 36 20.36 -1.26 -7.74
CA LEU A 36 19.81 0.03 -8.15
C LEU A 36 20.19 1.15 -7.18
N ALA A 37 20.25 0.89 -5.87
CA ALA A 37 20.65 1.85 -4.86
C ALA A 37 22.11 2.35 -5.05
N GLY A 38 22.93 1.59 -5.77
CA GLY A 38 24.29 1.98 -6.17
C GLY A 38 24.39 2.77 -7.48
N LYS A 39 23.26 2.99 -8.17
CA LYS A 39 23.21 3.67 -9.49
C LYS A 39 22.54 5.04 -9.38
N PRO A 40 22.80 5.97 -10.31
CA PRO A 40 22.06 7.22 -10.39
C PRO A 40 20.56 6.97 -10.60
N GLY A 41 19.74 7.55 -9.76
CA GLY A 41 18.28 7.52 -9.86
C GLY A 41 17.69 8.82 -10.40
N LEU A 42 16.37 8.89 -10.50
CA LEU A 42 15.65 10.10 -10.84
C LEU A 42 15.83 11.13 -9.70
N PRO A 43 16.24 12.38 -9.99
CA PRO A 43 16.46 13.39 -8.95
C PRO A 43 15.11 13.89 -8.39
N ALA A 44 14.86 13.60 -7.12
CA ALA A 44 13.65 14.09 -6.40
C ALA A 44 13.89 15.42 -5.69
N ARG A 45 15.12 15.67 -5.22
CA ARG A 45 15.58 16.96 -4.66
C ARG A 45 17.08 17.11 -4.85
N SER A 46 17.50 18.32 -5.22
CA SER A 46 18.91 18.65 -5.38
C SER A 46 19.19 20.06 -4.86
N ASP A 47 19.82 20.13 -3.69
CA ASP A 47 20.21 21.39 -3.06
C ASP A 47 21.74 21.49 -3.03
N GLY A 48 22.29 22.62 -3.48
CA GLY A 48 23.72 22.93 -3.41
C GLY A 48 24.61 21.99 -4.25
N ASP A 49 25.76 21.62 -3.69
CA ASP A 49 26.76 20.80 -4.39
C ASP A 49 26.47 19.29 -4.25
N ALA A 50 26.14 18.63 -5.36
CA ALA A 50 25.86 17.19 -5.41
C ALA A 50 27.05 16.31 -4.98
N ASN A 51 28.27 16.82 -5.04
CA ASN A 51 29.49 16.09 -4.71
C ASN A 51 29.91 16.29 -3.24
N ALA A 52 29.31 17.20 -2.51
CA ALA A 52 29.75 17.56 -1.16
C ALA A 52 29.88 16.38 -0.21
N ALA A 53 28.95 15.42 -0.25
CA ALA A 53 29.03 14.21 0.57
C ALA A 53 30.18 13.29 0.13
N ALA A 54 30.39 13.14 -1.18
CA ALA A 54 31.43 12.26 -1.73
C ALA A 54 32.85 12.81 -1.55
N GLN A 55 33.01 14.14 -1.52
CA GLN A 55 34.29 14.85 -1.38
C GLN A 55 34.63 15.19 0.08
N ALA A 56 33.77 14.89 1.03
CA ALA A 56 34.00 15.19 2.44
C ALA A 56 35.15 14.39 3.04
N ALA A 57 35.78 14.95 4.07
CA ALA A 57 36.94 14.34 4.77
C ALA A 57 36.59 12.98 5.40
N THR A 58 35.38 12.87 5.95
CA THR A 58 34.85 11.62 6.50
C THR A 58 33.52 11.31 5.83
N LYS A 59 33.33 10.05 5.44
CA LYS A 59 32.08 9.56 4.87
C LYS A 59 31.48 8.50 5.76
N ILE A 60 30.19 8.64 6.05
CA ILE A 60 29.39 7.63 6.71
C ILE A 60 28.39 7.13 5.67
N GLU A 61 28.47 5.84 5.39
CA GLU A 61 27.55 5.20 4.44
C GLU A 61 26.76 4.11 5.16
N ALA A 62 25.45 4.09 4.92
CA ALA A 62 24.55 3.08 5.46
C ALA A 62 23.48 2.70 4.44
N THR A 63 23.13 1.42 4.41
CA THR A 63 22.02 0.90 3.64
C THR A 63 20.97 0.33 4.61
N TYR A 64 19.72 0.76 4.43
CA TYR A 64 18.59 0.30 5.22
C TYR A 64 17.61 -0.42 4.31
N GLU A 65 17.15 -1.57 4.75
CA GLU A 65 16.20 -2.41 4.01
C GLU A 65 14.92 -2.58 4.82
N PHE A 66 13.80 -2.26 4.22
CA PHE A 66 12.49 -2.42 4.79
C PHE A 66 11.75 -3.46 3.94
N PRO A 67 11.55 -4.69 4.46
CA PRO A 67 10.89 -5.75 3.70
C PRO A 67 9.40 -5.45 3.49
N TYR A 68 8.76 -6.21 2.61
CA TYR A 68 7.30 -6.25 2.57
C TYR A 68 6.75 -6.57 3.94
N LEU A 69 5.74 -5.82 4.37
CA LEU A 69 5.14 -6.00 5.68
C LEU A 69 3.62 -5.92 5.58
N ALA A 70 2.93 -6.92 6.12
CA ALA A 70 1.49 -6.85 6.33
C ALA A 70 1.17 -5.73 7.33
N HIS A 71 0.12 -4.96 7.08
CA HIS A 71 -0.29 -3.87 7.96
C HIS A 71 -0.76 -4.40 9.33
N ALA A 72 -1.36 -5.59 9.35
CA ALA A 72 -1.79 -6.33 10.55
C ALA A 72 -2.50 -5.45 11.61
N PRO A 73 -3.51 -4.64 11.25
CA PRO A 73 -4.27 -3.89 12.25
C PRO A 73 -4.88 -4.85 13.27
N MET A 74 -5.10 -4.39 14.50
CA MET A 74 -5.68 -5.25 15.55
C MET A 74 -7.03 -5.82 15.16
N GLU A 75 -7.84 -5.05 14.45
CA GLU A 75 -9.07 -5.50 13.81
C GLU A 75 -8.79 -5.93 12.37
N PRO A 76 -8.87 -7.24 12.03
CA PRO A 76 -8.82 -7.71 10.66
C PRO A 76 -9.90 -7.09 9.79
N LEU A 77 -9.68 -7.04 8.48
CA LEU A 77 -10.64 -6.45 7.53
C LEU A 77 -12.01 -7.13 7.64
N ASN A 78 -13.05 -6.32 7.68
CA ASN A 78 -14.42 -6.80 7.71
C ASN A 78 -15.37 -5.76 7.13
N ALA A 79 -16.52 -6.22 6.64
CA ALA A 79 -17.59 -5.39 6.16
C ALA A 79 -18.94 -6.10 6.28
N VAL A 80 -20.00 -5.32 6.46
CA VAL A 80 -21.37 -5.78 6.28
C VAL A 80 -21.92 -5.15 5.01
N VAL A 81 -22.54 -5.95 4.16
CA VAL A 81 -23.17 -5.52 2.90
C VAL A 81 -24.62 -5.97 2.88
N ASP A 82 -25.55 -5.03 2.73
CA ASP A 82 -26.96 -5.29 2.42
C ASP A 82 -27.23 -4.82 0.99
N LEU A 83 -27.29 -5.79 0.06
CA LEU A 83 -27.46 -5.54 -1.37
C LEU A 83 -28.91 -5.78 -1.78
N LYS A 84 -29.59 -4.73 -2.25
CA LYS A 84 -30.93 -4.79 -2.85
C LYS A 84 -30.85 -4.61 -4.37
N ALA A 85 -31.98 -4.64 -5.04
CA ALA A 85 -32.05 -4.51 -6.50
C ALA A 85 -31.62 -3.11 -6.97
N ASP A 86 -31.93 -2.09 -6.21
CA ASP A 86 -31.77 -0.67 -6.54
C ASP A 86 -30.91 0.09 -5.53
N HIS A 87 -30.41 -0.57 -4.51
CA HIS A 87 -29.63 0.05 -3.43
C HIS A 87 -28.64 -0.92 -2.80
N CYS A 88 -27.49 -0.38 -2.32
CA CYS A 88 -26.52 -1.12 -1.53
C CYS A 88 -26.14 -0.32 -0.29
N THR A 89 -26.32 -0.90 0.89
CA THR A 89 -25.85 -0.31 2.14
C THR A 89 -24.66 -1.10 2.67
N VAL A 90 -23.58 -0.39 3.01
CA VAL A 90 -22.35 -1.00 3.50
C VAL A 90 -21.94 -0.36 4.82
N TRP A 91 -21.50 -1.17 5.77
CA TRP A 91 -20.89 -0.75 7.04
C TRP A 91 -19.49 -1.33 7.13
N CYS A 92 -18.47 -0.48 7.20
CA CYS A 92 -17.07 -0.89 7.30
C CYS A 92 -16.20 0.22 7.90
N GLY A 93 -15.08 -0.15 8.46
CA GLY A 93 -14.01 0.79 8.75
C GLY A 93 -13.23 1.09 7.47
N THR A 94 -13.33 2.30 6.94
CA THR A 94 -12.65 2.72 5.72
C THR A 94 -11.81 3.98 5.93
N GLN A 95 -10.74 4.13 5.15
CA GLN A 95 -9.92 5.34 5.05
C GLN A 95 -10.07 6.02 3.68
N PHE A 96 -10.95 5.50 2.79
CA PHE A 96 -11.01 5.91 1.38
C PHE A 96 -12.44 5.97 0.84
N GLN A 97 -13.33 6.59 1.57
CA GLN A 97 -14.80 6.54 1.40
C GLN A 97 -15.28 6.75 -0.04
N THR A 98 -14.79 7.79 -0.73
CA THR A 98 -15.23 8.10 -2.10
C THR A 98 -14.85 7.00 -3.09
N ILE A 99 -13.62 6.48 -3.00
CA ILE A 99 -13.14 5.41 -3.89
C ILE A 99 -13.88 4.11 -3.58
N ASP A 100 -14.07 3.81 -2.31
CA ASP A 100 -14.80 2.63 -1.87
C ASP A 100 -16.26 2.66 -2.36
N GLN A 101 -16.93 3.82 -2.27
CA GLN A 101 -18.30 3.98 -2.78
C GLN A 101 -18.37 3.72 -4.28
N LEU A 102 -17.42 4.24 -5.05
CA LEU A 102 -17.35 4.01 -6.49
C LEU A 102 -17.10 2.53 -6.84
N ALA A 103 -16.19 1.87 -6.11
CA ALA A 103 -15.89 0.46 -6.29
C ALA A 103 -17.08 -0.44 -5.95
N ILE A 104 -17.78 -0.16 -4.84
CA ILE A 104 -19.00 -0.84 -4.43
C ILE A 104 -20.07 -0.69 -5.51
N ALA A 105 -20.32 0.55 -5.96
CA ALA A 105 -21.33 0.84 -6.98
C ALA A 105 -21.05 0.07 -8.28
N SER A 106 -19.82 0.16 -8.78
CA SER A 106 -19.38 -0.55 -9.97
C SER A 106 -19.55 -2.07 -9.84
N THR A 107 -19.14 -2.64 -8.70
CA THR A 107 -19.24 -4.09 -8.44
C THR A 107 -20.69 -4.54 -8.31
N ALA A 108 -21.54 -3.75 -7.66
CA ALA A 108 -22.96 -4.05 -7.50
C ALA A 108 -23.76 -3.87 -8.79
N GLY A 109 -23.25 -3.12 -9.77
CA GLY A 109 -23.99 -2.71 -10.98
C GLY A 109 -24.98 -1.58 -10.70
N LEU A 110 -24.64 -0.71 -9.73
CA LEU A 110 -25.44 0.43 -9.29
C LEU A 110 -24.76 1.75 -9.62
N LYS A 111 -25.48 2.86 -9.50
CA LYS A 111 -24.89 4.20 -9.52
C LYS A 111 -24.33 4.55 -8.13
N PRO A 112 -23.34 5.46 -8.03
CA PRO A 112 -22.79 5.87 -6.73
C PRO A 112 -23.85 6.38 -5.74
N GLU A 113 -24.87 7.10 -6.23
CA GLU A 113 -25.96 7.65 -5.41
C GLU A 113 -26.87 6.57 -4.81
N GLN A 114 -26.81 5.35 -5.34
CA GLN A 114 -27.55 4.19 -4.84
C GLN A 114 -26.73 3.40 -3.79
N VAL A 115 -25.56 3.90 -3.42
CA VAL A 115 -24.70 3.27 -2.40
C VAL A 115 -24.62 4.15 -1.16
N THR A 116 -25.05 3.60 -0.04
CA THR A 116 -24.88 4.21 1.29
C THR A 116 -23.70 3.54 1.99
N LEU A 117 -22.60 4.28 2.17
CA LEU A 117 -21.42 3.83 2.88
C LEU A 117 -21.38 4.42 4.28
N ASN A 118 -21.57 3.58 5.28
CA ASN A 118 -21.47 3.95 6.69
C ASN A 118 -20.07 3.67 7.20
N THR A 119 -19.29 4.73 7.45
CA THR A 119 -17.96 4.61 8.03
C THR A 119 -18.04 4.30 9.50
N MET A 120 -17.56 3.12 9.88
CA MET A 120 -17.51 2.65 11.26
C MET A 120 -16.15 2.96 11.88
N THR A 121 -16.09 3.02 13.21
CA THR A 121 -14.81 3.08 13.92
C THR A 121 -13.99 1.83 13.61
N ALA A 122 -12.75 2.04 13.15
CA ALA A 122 -11.85 0.95 12.78
C ALA A 122 -10.82 0.69 13.89
N GLY A 123 -10.55 -0.57 14.16
CA GLY A 123 -9.48 -1.02 15.08
C GLY A 123 -8.08 -1.01 14.43
N GLY A 124 -7.76 0.11 13.79
CA GLY A 124 -6.52 0.33 13.04
C GLY A 124 -6.67 0.20 11.53
N GLY A 125 -5.73 0.76 10.78
CA GLY A 125 -5.73 0.71 9.31
C GLY A 125 -4.32 0.78 8.75
N PHE A 126 -3.53 1.80 9.14
CA PHE A 126 -2.14 2.02 8.68
C PHE A 126 -2.01 2.11 7.15
N GLY A 127 -3.08 2.56 6.46
CA GLY A 127 -3.17 2.60 4.99
C GLY A 127 -3.86 1.40 4.36
N ARG A 128 -3.99 0.24 5.04
CA ARG A 128 -4.60 -0.98 4.48
C ARG A 128 -6.06 -0.80 4.06
N ARG A 129 -6.77 0.13 4.68
CA ARG A 129 -8.18 0.44 4.38
C ARG A 129 -8.32 1.57 3.35
N ALA A 130 -7.23 1.93 2.65
CA ALA A 130 -7.18 2.95 1.60
C ALA A 130 -6.54 2.41 0.30
N VAL A 131 -6.76 1.14 -0.03
CA VAL A 131 -6.22 0.58 -1.27
C VAL A 131 -7.11 0.97 -2.47
N PRO A 132 -6.52 1.34 -3.62
CA PRO A 132 -7.28 1.84 -4.77
C PRO A 132 -8.28 0.83 -5.36
N THR A 133 -8.10 -0.45 -5.09
CA THR A 133 -8.98 -1.53 -5.59
C THR A 133 -10.13 -1.84 -4.65
N SER A 134 -10.17 -1.27 -3.44
CA SER A 134 -11.19 -1.55 -2.40
C SER A 134 -11.43 -3.05 -2.19
N ASP A 135 -10.36 -3.84 -2.23
CA ASP A 135 -10.36 -5.30 -2.41
C ASP A 135 -11.33 -6.06 -1.49
N TYR A 136 -11.29 -5.81 -0.17
CA TYR A 136 -12.16 -6.50 0.79
C TYR A 136 -13.65 -6.10 0.66
N LEU A 137 -13.94 -4.88 0.18
CA LEU A 137 -15.30 -4.42 -0.09
C LEU A 137 -15.84 -5.01 -1.38
N VAL A 138 -15.04 -5.04 -2.43
CA VAL A 138 -15.35 -5.70 -3.70
C VAL A 138 -15.62 -7.20 -3.46
N GLU A 139 -14.81 -7.87 -2.65
CA GLU A 139 -15.05 -9.25 -2.22
C GLU A 139 -16.41 -9.39 -1.52
N ALA A 140 -16.69 -8.54 -0.52
CA ALA A 140 -17.92 -8.60 0.24
C ALA A 140 -19.18 -8.38 -0.63
N VAL A 141 -19.12 -7.44 -1.58
CA VAL A 141 -20.22 -7.20 -2.54
C VAL A 141 -20.40 -8.38 -3.50
N ASN A 142 -19.31 -8.98 -3.98
CA ASN A 142 -19.40 -10.16 -4.85
C ASN A 142 -20.01 -11.37 -4.11
N ILE A 143 -19.69 -11.57 -2.83
CA ILE A 143 -20.32 -12.60 -1.99
C ILE A 143 -21.81 -12.32 -1.84
N ALA A 144 -22.20 -11.07 -1.57
CA ALA A 144 -23.61 -10.68 -1.48
C ALA A 144 -24.36 -10.94 -2.79
N LYS A 145 -23.76 -10.63 -3.96
CA LYS A 145 -24.32 -10.95 -5.27
C LYS A 145 -24.52 -12.44 -5.48
N ALA A 146 -23.51 -13.26 -5.15
CA ALA A 146 -23.57 -14.71 -5.30
C ALA A 146 -24.66 -15.32 -4.39
N MET A 147 -24.79 -14.84 -3.15
CA MET A 147 -25.87 -15.26 -2.25
C MET A 147 -27.26 -14.93 -2.81
N LYS A 148 -27.42 -13.72 -3.34
CA LYS A 148 -28.69 -13.30 -3.94
C LYS A 148 -29.05 -14.13 -5.18
N GLN A 149 -28.08 -14.46 -6.02
CA GLN A 149 -28.24 -15.36 -7.17
C GLN A 149 -28.65 -16.78 -6.73
N SER A 150 -28.23 -17.20 -5.55
CA SER A 150 -28.64 -18.48 -4.94
C SER A 150 -29.97 -18.41 -4.18
N GLY A 151 -30.74 -17.31 -4.32
CA GLY A 151 -32.05 -17.14 -3.68
C GLY A 151 -31.98 -16.72 -2.21
N ILE A 152 -30.82 -16.31 -1.70
CA ILE A 152 -30.64 -15.84 -0.31
C ILE A 152 -30.61 -14.32 -0.30
N ASP A 153 -31.69 -13.69 0.14
CA ASP A 153 -31.79 -12.22 0.31
C ASP A 153 -31.61 -11.84 1.78
N ALA A 154 -30.37 -11.74 2.20
CA ALA A 154 -29.98 -11.35 3.54
C ALA A 154 -28.67 -10.54 3.51
N PRO A 155 -28.45 -9.64 4.50
CA PRO A 155 -27.17 -8.97 4.66
C PRO A 155 -26.03 -9.97 4.86
N VAL A 156 -24.88 -9.65 4.30
CA VAL A 156 -23.67 -10.46 4.38
C VAL A 156 -22.64 -9.75 5.25
N LYS A 157 -22.13 -10.43 6.27
CA LYS A 157 -20.94 -9.99 7.00
C LYS A 157 -19.74 -10.82 6.59
N VAL A 158 -18.79 -10.19 5.92
CA VAL A 158 -17.49 -10.78 5.61
C VAL A 158 -16.50 -10.40 6.70
N ILE A 159 -15.75 -11.38 7.19
CA ILE A 159 -14.71 -11.20 8.20
C ILE A 159 -13.49 -11.97 7.73
N TRP A 160 -12.38 -11.27 7.52
CA TRP A 160 -11.09 -11.90 7.32
C TRP A 160 -10.58 -12.46 8.65
N SER A 161 -10.02 -13.67 8.63
CA SER A 161 -9.26 -14.16 9.77
C SER A 161 -7.94 -13.40 9.89
N ARG A 162 -7.22 -13.55 11.00
CA ARG A 162 -5.87 -12.98 11.13
C ARG A 162 -4.93 -13.53 10.07
N GLU A 163 -5.06 -14.79 9.73
CA GLU A 163 -4.27 -15.45 8.68
C GLU A 163 -4.57 -14.88 7.29
N ASP A 164 -5.83 -14.57 7.00
CA ASP A 164 -6.23 -13.92 5.75
C ASP A 164 -5.66 -12.51 5.66
N ASP A 165 -5.74 -11.74 6.74
CA ASP A 165 -5.24 -10.38 6.82
C ASP A 165 -3.70 -10.29 6.65
N ILE A 166 -2.96 -11.27 7.19
CA ILE A 166 -1.50 -11.34 7.05
C ILE A 166 -1.07 -11.84 5.67
N ARG A 167 -1.82 -12.78 5.05
CA ARG A 167 -1.43 -13.43 3.81
C ARG A 167 -2.07 -12.84 2.57
N GLY A 168 -3.18 -12.11 2.73
CA GLY A 168 -3.98 -11.60 1.63
C GLY A 168 -3.81 -10.11 1.39
N GLY A 169 -4.09 -9.70 0.15
CA GLY A 169 -4.19 -8.29 -0.23
C GLY A 169 -2.85 -7.58 -0.36
N TYR A 170 -2.79 -6.36 0.13
CA TYR A 170 -1.67 -5.45 -0.08
C TYR A 170 -0.72 -5.41 1.11
N TYR A 171 0.58 -5.28 0.80
CA TYR A 171 1.66 -5.11 1.76
C TYR A 171 2.24 -3.71 1.69
N ARG A 172 2.84 -3.23 2.77
CA ARG A 172 3.77 -2.11 2.69
C ARG A 172 4.92 -2.52 1.77
N PRO A 173 5.31 -1.68 0.79
CA PRO A 173 6.34 -2.04 -0.19
C PRO A 173 7.69 -2.38 0.44
N LEU A 174 8.44 -3.25 -0.24
CA LEU A 174 9.88 -3.38 -0.03
C LEU A 174 10.55 -2.07 -0.45
N VAL A 175 11.40 -1.52 0.41
CA VAL A 175 12.17 -0.31 0.10
C VAL A 175 13.61 -0.48 0.57
N VAL A 176 14.56 -0.04 -0.27
CA VAL A 176 15.98 0.04 0.07
C VAL A 176 16.38 1.51 0.06
N HIS A 177 16.97 1.98 1.16
CA HIS A 177 17.57 3.30 1.28
C HIS A 177 19.06 3.18 1.36
N ARG A 178 19.79 3.89 0.50
CA ARG A 178 21.24 4.09 0.63
C ARG A 178 21.51 5.55 0.96
N VAL A 179 22.20 5.78 2.06
CA VAL A 179 22.52 7.11 2.57
C VAL A 179 24.04 7.28 2.63
N VAL A 180 24.53 8.40 2.12
CA VAL A 180 25.91 8.82 2.26
C VAL A 180 25.95 10.21 2.90
N ALA A 181 26.44 10.31 4.13
CA ALA A 181 26.64 11.56 4.83
C ALA A 181 28.13 11.94 4.81
N GLY A 182 28.44 13.14 4.36
CA GLY A 182 29.79 13.69 4.35
C GLY A 182 30.04 14.64 5.50
N LEU A 183 31.09 14.43 6.28
CA LEU A 183 31.48 15.26 7.41
C LEU A 183 32.85 15.91 7.14
N ASP A 184 33.03 17.14 7.63
CA ASP A 184 34.35 17.77 7.66
C ASP A 184 35.19 17.25 8.83
N ALA A 185 36.45 17.77 8.92
CA ALA A 185 37.38 17.40 9.99
C ALA A 185 36.86 17.73 11.41
N GLY A 186 35.91 18.64 11.53
CA GLY A 186 35.26 19.00 12.78
C GLY A 186 33.96 18.21 13.06
N ASN A 187 33.69 17.16 12.29
CA ASN A 187 32.45 16.36 12.35
C ASN A 187 31.17 17.15 12.01
N THR A 188 31.30 18.25 11.28
CA THR A 188 30.13 18.99 10.80
C THR A 188 29.64 18.40 9.49
N LEU A 189 28.30 18.18 9.39
CA LEU A 189 27.68 17.67 8.18
C LEU A 189 27.87 18.67 7.01
N ARG A 190 28.38 18.18 5.88
CA ARG A 190 28.65 18.97 4.68
C ARG A 190 27.83 18.56 3.46
N GLY A 191 27.35 17.33 3.43
CA GLY A 191 26.49 16.83 2.37
C GLY A 191 25.73 15.58 2.76
N TRP A 192 24.57 15.40 2.12
CA TRP A 192 23.71 14.26 2.36
C TRP A 192 23.14 13.74 1.04
N ASN A 193 23.55 12.55 0.65
CA ASN A 193 23.01 11.87 -0.54
C ASN A 193 22.14 10.70 -0.09
N HIS A 194 20.91 10.67 -0.58
CA HIS A 194 19.92 9.67 -0.23
C HIS A 194 19.30 9.06 -1.49
N THR A 195 19.60 7.80 -1.75
CA THR A 195 18.96 7.04 -2.83
C THR A 195 17.89 6.12 -2.25
N ILE A 196 16.71 6.19 -2.81
CA ILE A 196 15.55 5.38 -2.43
C ILE A 196 15.23 4.46 -3.59
N VAL A 197 15.10 3.17 -3.33
CA VAL A 197 14.62 2.19 -4.32
C VAL A 197 13.38 1.52 -3.76
N GLY A 198 12.26 1.66 -4.45
CA GLY A 198 10.99 1.10 -3.99
C GLY A 198 9.93 1.10 -5.07
N GLN A 199 8.94 0.24 -4.93
CA GLN A 199 7.80 0.21 -5.84
C GLN A 199 6.89 1.41 -5.57
N SER A 200 6.46 2.09 -6.63
CA SER A 200 5.40 3.08 -6.54
C SER A 200 4.08 2.41 -6.13
N ILE A 201 3.40 2.97 -5.13
CA ILE A 201 2.06 2.53 -4.73
C ILE A 201 0.96 3.18 -5.57
N LEU A 202 1.30 4.20 -6.35
CA LEU A 202 0.35 4.98 -7.15
C LEU A 202 0.39 4.63 -8.63
N LYS A 203 1.51 4.08 -9.13
CA LYS A 203 1.65 3.68 -10.53
C LYS A 203 0.64 2.59 -10.90
N GLY A 204 -0.06 2.76 -12.03
CA GLY A 204 -1.14 1.87 -12.45
C GLY A 204 -2.48 2.13 -11.74
N THR A 205 -2.56 3.14 -10.87
CA THR A 205 -3.81 3.55 -10.21
C THR A 205 -4.39 4.83 -10.83
N PRO A 206 -5.67 5.18 -10.57
CA PRO A 206 -6.24 6.46 -11.02
C PRO A 206 -5.49 7.71 -10.53
N PHE A 207 -4.68 7.59 -9.49
CA PHE A 207 -3.90 8.69 -8.89
C PHE A 207 -2.56 8.93 -9.58
N GLU A 208 -2.10 8.02 -10.45
CA GLU A 208 -0.80 8.13 -11.12
C GLU A 208 -0.64 9.46 -11.83
N LYS A 209 -1.65 9.86 -12.61
CA LYS A 209 -1.62 11.09 -13.41
C LYS A 209 -1.37 12.35 -12.57
N ASP A 210 -1.90 12.39 -11.36
CA ASP A 210 -1.86 13.60 -10.51
C ASP A 210 -0.69 13.59 -9.53
N MET A 211 -0.26 12.40 -9.08
CA MET A 211 0.71 12.24 -7.98
C MET A 211 2.05 11.64 -8.40
N VAL A 212 2.18 11.09 -9.61
CA VAL A 212 3.47 10.66 -10.17
C VAL A 212 3.91 11.71 -11.18
N LYS A 213 4.98 12.44 -10.88
CA LYS A 213 5.53 13.51 -11.73
C LYS A 213 6.96 13.16 -12.13
N ASP A 214 7.27 13.30 -13.40
CA ASP A 214 8.59 13.01 -13.97
C ASP A 214 9.11 11.60 -13.60
N GLY A 215 8.18 10.64 -13.45
CA GLY A 215 8.47 9.27 -13.04
C GLY A 215 8.66 9.08 -11.54
N ILE A 216 8.44 10.12 -10.72
CA ILE A 216 8.60 10.08 -9.26
C ILE A 216 7.23 10.03 -8.60
N ASP A 217 6.98 8.99 -7.83
CA ASP A 217 5.86 8.89 -6.91
C ASP A 217 6.17 9.71 -5.65
N ALA A 218 5.41 10.79 -5.42
CA ALA A 218 5.63 11.69 -4.31
C ALA A 218 5.57 10.97 -2.95
N THR A 219 4.75 9.93 -2.82
CA THR A 219 4.62 9.15 -1.57
C THR A 219 5.87 8.35 -1.22
N THR A 220 6.72 8.03 -2.20
CA THR A 220 7.99 7.32 -1.98
C THR A 220 9.06 8.24 -1.37
N THR A 221 8.99 9.53 -1.65
CA THR A 221 10.01 10.51 -1.24
C THR A 221 9.57 11.42 -0.09
N GLU A 222 8.30 11.32 0.31
CA GLU A 222 7.71 12.06 1.44
C GLU A 222 8.57 11.90 2.71
N GLY A 223 8.69 12.99 3.48
CA GLY A 223 9.48 13.04 4.72
C GLY A 223 10.95 13.36 4.51
N ILE A 224 11.56 13.05 3.36
CA ILE A 224 12.95 13.44 3.06
C ILE A 224 13.03 14.63 2.12
N VAL A 225 12.18 14.70 1.10
CA VAL A 225 12.19 15.86 0.17
C VAL A 225 11.63 17.12 0.81
N ASP A 226 10.76 16.98 1.79
CA ASP A 226 10.13 18.04 2.57
C ASP A 226 10.63 18.11 4.01
N THR A 227 11.77 17.47 4.30
CA THR A 227 12.34 17.37 5.65
C THR A 227 12.45 18.74 6.32
N PRO A 228 12.05 18.90 7.59
CA PRO A 228 12.23 20.13 8.35
C PRO A 228 13.68 20.35 8.82
N TYR A 229 14.53 19.31 8.71
CA TYR A 229 15.91 19.41 9.08
C TYR A 229 16.73 20.18 8.05
N ARG A 230 17.60 21.09 8.50
CA ARG A 230 18.53 21.79 7.64
C ARG A 230 19.70 20.87 7.27
N LEU A 231 19.57 20.15 6.17
CA LEU A 231 20.62 19.30 5.62
C LEU A 231 21.35 20.06 4.51
N PRO A 232 22.65 20.37 4.68
CA PRO A 232 23.41 21.09 3.64
C PRO A 232 23.65 20.14 2.45
N ASN A 233 23.59 20.70 1.22
CA ASN A 233 23.87 19.95 -0.01
C ASN A 233 23.10 18.62 -0.07
N LEU A 234 21.77 18.69 0.15
CA LEU A 234 20.89 17.53 0.12
C LEU A 234 20.64 17.06 -1.31
N GLN A 235 20.93 15.80 -1.57
CA GLN A 235 20.58 15.11 -2.81
C GLN A 235 19.68 13.94 -2.49
N VAL A 236 18.49 13.89 -3.11
CA VAL A 236 17.56 12.76 -3.01
C VAL A 236 17.29 12.23 -4.41
N SER A 237 17.49 10.95 -4.61
CA SER A 237 17.18 10.26 -5.87
C SER A 237 16.33 9.03 -5.63
N VAL A 238 15.54 8.62 -6.63
CA VAL A 238 14.63 7.50 -6.52
C VAL A 238 14.69 6.58 -7.74
N HIS A 239 14.47 5.30 -7.52
CA HIS A 239 14.17 4.26 -8.52
C HIS A 239 12.83 3.61 -8.17
N HIS A 240 11.95 3.46 -9.20
CA HIS A 240 10.68 2.73 -9.10
C HIS A 240 10.68 1.48 -9.97
#